data_5c4e39f66cb0d5612acd2eb5c107de40
#
_entry.id   5c4e39f66cb0d5612acd2eb5c107de40
#
_cell.length_a   1.000
_cell.length_b   1.000
_cell.length_c   1.000
_cell.angle_alpha   90.00
_cell.angle_beta   90.00
_cell.angle_gamma   90.00
#
_symmetry.space_group_name_H-M   'P 1'
#
loop_
_entity.id
_entity.type
_entity.pdbx_description
1 polymer ?
#
loop_
_entity_poly.entity_id
_entity_poly.type
_entity_poly.pdbx_seq_one_letter_code
_entity_poly.pdbx_strand_id
1 'polypeptide(L)'
;YNEGSLINQNKNKMIARHEVCTNLEEVIKISSYILKMNGTMALVHRPERLMEILFLMRKYNIEPKKMRFVYPKEDRDANMVLIEGSKNGKIGLRMLAPLIIYNNNGDYTEEVRKMFGSD
;
A
#
# COMPACT_ATOMS: atom_id res chain seq x y z
N TYR A 1 10.01 -14.26 -13.06
CA TYR A 1 9.47 -13.42 -12.04
C TYR A 1 10.12 -12.05 -12.02
N ASN A 2 9.37 -11.02 -11.91
CA ASN A 2 9.87 -9.67 -12.05
C ASN A 2 10.16 -9.04 -10.68
N GLU A 3 11.40 -8.90 -10.39
CA GLU A 3 11.87 -8.37 -9.13
C GLU A 3 12.06 -6.86 -9.17
N GLY A 4 12.10 -6.29 -10.36
CA GLY A 4 12.31 -4.86 -10.49
C GLY A 4 11.22 -4.03 -9.86
N SER A 5 10.09 -4.65 -9.56
CA SER A 5 8.99 -3.95 -8.91
C SER A 5 9.26 -3.63 -7.45
N LEU A 6 10.32 -4.17 -6.88
CA LEU A 6 10.57 -4.00 -5.46
C LEU A 6 11.16 -2.66 -5.12
N ILE A 7 12.08 -2.17 -5.95
CA ILE A 7 12.81 -0.95 -5.62
C ILE A 7 12.70 0.04 -6.76
N ASN A 8 12.24 1.23 -6.41
CA ASN A 8 12.20 2.35 -7.32
C ASN A 8 13.62 2.85 -7.59
N GLN A 9 13.85 3.45 -8.75
CA GLN A 9 15.17 3.90 -9.15
C GLN A 9 15.81 4.89 -8.20
N ASN A 10 15.01 5.76 -7.56
CA ASN A 10 15.58 6.73 -6.64
C ASN A 10 15.79 6.15 -5.25
N LYS A 11 15.42 4.92 -5.03
CA LYS A 11 15.60 4.20 -3.77
C LYS A 11 14.99 4.86 -2.54
N ASN A 12 14.27 5.95 -2.73
CA ASN A 12 13.52 6.58 -1.66
C ASN A 12 12.12 6.01 -1.55
N LYS A 13 11.67 5.32 -2.58
CA LYS A 13 10.37 4.72 -2.61
C LYS A 13 10.49 3.26 -3.00
N MET A 14 9.69 2.44 -2.35
CA MET A 14 9.73 1.00 -2.54
C MET A 14 8.31 0.45 -2.56
N ILE A 15 8.06 -0.49 -3.47
CA ILE A 15 6.79 -1.20 -3.53
C ILE A 15 7.05 -2.62 -3.06
N ALA A 16 6.42 -3.00 -1.96
CA ALA A 16 6.63 -4.31 -1.36
C ALA A 16 5.75 -5.35 -2.05
N ARG A 17 6.36 -6.47 -2.40
CA ARG A 17 5.69 -7.58 -3.06
C ARG A 17 5.79 -8.80 -2.16
N HIS A 18 4.68 -9.15 -1.55
CA HIS A 18 4.65 -10.25 -0.59
C HIS A 18 5.07 -11.57 -1.20
N GLU A 19 4.77 -11.80 -2.47
CA GLU A 19 5.11 -13.08 -3.11
C GLU A 19 6.62 -13.29 -3.27
N VAL A 20 7.44 -12.27 -3.08
CA VAL A 20 8.89 -12.38 -3.20
C VAL A 20 9.51 -12.94 -1.92
N CYS A 21 8.88 -12.69 -0.81
CA CYS A 21 9.38 -13.09 0.50
C CYS A 21 8.45 -14.13 1.12
N THR A 22 8.95 -14.84 2.12
CA THR A 22 8.21 -15.94 2.72
C THR A 22 7.03 -15.47 3.56
N ASN A 23 7.11 -14.27 4.14
CA ASN A 23 6.02 -13.79 4.98
C ASN A 23 6.02 -12.27 5.06
N LEU A 24 4.95 -11.76 5.62
CA LEU A 24 4.72 -10.33 5.70
C LEU A 24 5.77 -9.62 6.57
N GLU A 25 6.12 -10.21 7.69
CA GLU A 25 7.11 -9.59 8.56
C GLU A 25 8.45 -9.43 7.83
N GLU A 26 8.84 -10.44 7.08
CA GLU A 26 10.09 -10.40 6.34
C GLU A 26 10.08 -9.28 5.30
N VAL A 27 8.97 -9.10 4.60
CA VAL A 27 8.83 -8.02 3.63
C VAL A 27 9.05 -6.67 4.29
N ILE A 28 8.40 -6.44 5.41
CA ILE A 28 8.48 -5.16 6.10
C ILE A 28 9.86 -4.93 6.69
N LYS A 29 10.43 -5.98 7.28
CA LYS A 29 11.77 -5.88 7.87
C LYS A 29 12.82 -5.53 6.81
N ILE A 30 12.77 -6.21 5.67
CA ILE A 30 13.71 -5.95 4.59
C ILE A 30 13.52 -4.53 4.04
N SER A 31 12.26 -4.13 3.89
CA SER A 31 11.96 -2.77 3.42
C SER A 31 12.59 -1.73 4.33
N SER A 32 12.50 -1.95 5.63
CA SER A 32 13.07 -1.02 6.60
C SER A 32 14.58 -0.89 6.44
N TYR A 33 15.26 -1.99 6.14
CA TYR A 33 16.71 -1.95 5.95
C TYR A 33 17.12 -1.22 4.68
N ILE A 34 16.31 -1.39 3.62
CA ILE A 34 16.67 -0.84 2.32
C ILE A 34 16.39 0.66 2.24
N LEU A 35 15.33 1.12 2.91
CA LEU A 35 14.92 2.51 2.80
C LEU A 35 15.88 3.45 3.51
N LYS A 36 16.08 4.61 2.89
CA LYS A 36 16.76 5.72 3.55
C LYS A 36 15.84 6.33 4.59
N MET A 37 16.43 7.10 5.50
CA MET A 37 15.66 7.91 6.44
C MET A 37 14.65 8.74 5.66
N ASN A 38 13.40 8.73 6.11
CA ASN A 38 12.27 9.42 5.47
C ASN A 38 11.90 8.86 4.09
N GLY A 39 12.51 7.76 3.67
CA GLY A 39 12.07 7.06 2.47
C GLY A 39 10.71 6.42 2.73
N THR A 40 9.97 6.11 1.67
CA THR A 40 8.62 5.60 1.81
C THR A 40 8.48 4.20 1.25
N MET A 41 7.56 3.46 1.84
CA MET A 41 7.21 2.12 1.42
C MET A 41 5.71 2.08 1.15
N ALA A 42 5.32 1.47 0.03
CA ALA A 42 3.91 1.25 -0.28
C ALA A 42 3.63 -0.24 -0.27
N LEU A 43 2.49 -0.60 0.30
CA LEU A 43 2.09 -1.98 0.44
C LEU A 43 0.62 -2.12 0.08
N VAL A 44 0.30 -3.16 -0.71
CA VAL A 44 -1.06 -3.50 -1.06
C VAL A 44 -1.35 -4.86 -0.47
N HIS A 45 -2.46 -4.98 0.26
CA HIS A 45 -2.77 -6.23 0.94
C HIS A 45 -4.27 -6.36 1.18
N ARG A 46 -4.69 -7.53 1.64
CA ARG A 46 -6.06 -7.74 2.05
C ARG A 46 -6.35 -7.02 3.36
N PRO A 47 -7.54 -6.43 3.52
CA PRO A 47 -7.83 -5.64 4.72
C PRO A 47 -7.82 -6.44 6.02
N GLU A 48 -8.11 -7.74 5.96
CA GLU A 48 -8.22 -8.52 7.18
C GLU A 48 -6.90 -8.65 7.93
N ARG A 49 -5.78 -8.35 7.28
CA ARG A 49 -4.49 -8.38 7.94
C ARG A 49 -3.97 -7.01 8.33
N LEU A 50 -4.84 -6.01 8.29
CA LEU A 50 -4.43 -4.62 8.52
C LEU A 50 -3.77 -4.42 9.89
N MET A 51 -4.33 -5.00 10.94
CA MET A 51 -3.76 -4.81 12.28
C MET A 51 -2.34 -5.35 12.36
N GLU A 52 -2.12 -6.50 11.77
CA GLU A 52 -0.79 -7.10 11.75
C GLU A 52 0.18 -6.23 10.96
N ILE A 53 -0.27 -5.71 9.81
CA ILE A 53 0.56 -4.86 8.96
C ILE A 53 1.01 -3.62 9.72
N LEU A 54 0.08 -2.94 10.35
CA LEU A 54 0.39 -1.70 11.08
C LEU A 54 1.33 -1.97 12.25
N PHE A 55 1.09 -3.07 12.97
CA PHE A 55 1.97 -3.45 14.07
C PHE A 55 3.40 -3.69 13.58
N LEU A 56 3.54 -4.46 12.49
CA LEU A 56 4.85 -4.79 11.97
C LEU A 56 5.56 -3.56 11.40
N MET A 57 4.83 -2.70 10.73
CA MET A 57 5.44 -1.46 10.23
C MET A 57 6.04 -0.66 11.37
N ARG A 58 5.29 -0.47 12.44
CA ARG A 58 5.80 0.29 13.59
C ARG A 58 6.94 -0.45 14.28
N LYS A 59 6.88 -1.76 14.36
CA LYS A 59 7.94 -2.56 14.95
C LYS A 59 9.27 -2.33 14.23
N TYR A 60 9.24 -2.14 12.93
CA TYR A 60 10.45 -1.95 12.13
C TYR A 60 10.66 -0.49 11.74
N ASN A 61 10.09 0.43 12.50
CA ASN A 61 10.35 1.87 12.36
C ASN A 61 9.86 2.45 11.04
N ILE A 62 8.80 1.89 10.48
CA ILE A 62 8.11 2.45 9.33
C ILE A 62 6.77 2.97 9.85
N GLU A 63 6.62 4.29 9.90
CA GLU A 63 5.39 4.87 10.42
C GLU A 63 4.35 4.97 9.30
N PRO A 64 3.17 4.36 9.49
CA PRO A 64 2.11 4.49 8.48
C PRO A 64 1.68 5.93 8.34
N LYS A 65 1.67 6.45 7.11
CA LYS A 65 1.38 7.86 6.87
C LYS A 65 0.14 8.08 6.04
N LYS A 66 -0.19 7.16 5.14
CA LYS A 66 -1.37 7.26 4.30
C LYS A 66 -1.99 5.88 4.14
N MET A 67 -3.31 5.86 4.09
CA MET A 67 -4.03 4.60 3.90
C MET A 67 -5.26 4.86 3.06
N ARG A 68 -5.58 3.91 2.20
CA ARG A 68 -6.75 4.00 1.34
C ARG A 68 -7.36 2.62 1.19
N PHE A 69 -8.66 2.48 1.44
CA PHE A 69 -9.37 1.24 1.19
C PHE A 69 -9.91 1.22 -0.23
N VAL A 70 -9.88 0.05 -0.83
CA VAL A 70 -10.36 -0.16 -2.19
C VAL A 70 -11.57 -1.09 -2.14
N TYR A 71 -12.65 -0.67 -2.78
CA TYR A 71 -13.92 -1.39 -2.80
C TYR A 71 -14.22 -1.81 -4.24
N PRO A 72 -14.66 -3.05 -4.47
CA PRO A 72 -15.10 -3.40 -5.83
C PRO A 72 -16.29 -2.59 -6.28
N LYS A 73 -17.25 -2.38 -5.36
CA LYS A 73 -18.44 -1.55 -5.58
C LYS A 73 -18.78 -0.86 -4.27
N GLU A 74 -19.56 0.22 -4.34
CA GLU A 74 -19.85 0.99 -3.15
C GLU A 74 -20.69 0.23 -2.11
N ASP A 75 -21.42 -0.82 -2.53
CA ASP A 75 -22.24 -1.61 -1.62
C ASP A 75 -21.58 -2.91 -1.19
N ARG A 76 -20.30 -3.06 -1.41
CA ARG A 76 -19.53 -4.24 -1.01
C ARG A 76 -18.46 -3.85 -0.02
N ASP A 77 -17.96 -4.83 0.71
CA ASP A 77 -16.85 -4.60 1.62
C ASP A 77 -15.58 -4.31 0.84
N ALA A 78 -14.67 -3.58 1.47
CA ALA A 78 -13.36 -3.36 0.90
C ALA A 78 -12.65 -4.71 0.71
N ASN A 79 -11.99 -4.89 -0.43
CA ASN A 79 -11.25 -6.11 -0.69
C ASN A 79 -9.74 -5.87 -0.76
N MET A 80 -9.30 -4.63 -0.55
CA MET A 80 -7.89 -4.30 -0.65
C MET A 80 -7.63 -3.06 0.18
N VAL A 81 -6.42 -2.95 0.72
CA VAL A 81 -5.97 -1.74 1.41
C VAL A 81 -4.61 -1.34 0.85
N LEU A 82 -4.47 -0.05 0.61
CA LEU A 82 -3.21 0.55 0.19
C LEU A 82 -2.64 1.30 1.37
N ILE A 83 -1.39 1.03 1.71
CA ILE A 83 -0.76 1.66 2.86
C ILE A 83 0.59 2.21 2.44
N GLU A 84 0.86 3.44 2.80
CA GLU A 84 2.17 4.03 2.59
C GLU A 84 2.74 4.46 3.93
N GLY A 85 3.98 4.08 4.18
CA GLY A 85 4.66 4.44 5.42
C GLY A 85 6.00 5.07 5.13
N SER A 86 6.53 5.76 6.13
CA SER A 86 7.80 6.46 6.00
C SER A 86 8.76 5.97 7.08
N LYS A 87 9.99 5.67 6.67
CA LYS A 87 10.99 5.19 7.63
C LYS A 87 11.34 6.30 8.61
N ASN A 88 11.16 6.00 9.90
CA ASN A 88 11.36 6.94 10.99
C ASN A 88 10.51 8.20 10.85
N GLY A 89 9.33 8.07 10.21
CA GLY A 89 8.43 9.20 10.06
C GLY A 89 7.76 9.58 11.35
N LYS A 90 7.23 10.79 11.38
CA LYS A 90 6.49 11.27 12.54
C LYS A 90 5.10 10.68 12.55
N ILE A 91 4.53 10.59 13.74
CA ILE A 91 3.16 10.09 13.92
C ILE A 91 2.18 10.98 13.17
N GLY A 92 1.21 10.35 12.55
CA GLY A 92 0.14 11.07 11.84
C GLY A 92 -0.29 10.29 10.62
N LEU A 93 -1.41 9.59 10.72
CA LEU A 93 -1.94 8.77 9.63
C LEU A 93 -3.06 9.53 8.94
N ARG A 94 -2.95 9.67 7.61
CA ARG A 94 -4.00 10.29 6.82
C ARG A 94 -4.81 9.20 6.13
N MET A 95 -6.11 9.17 6.40
CA MET A 95 -7.01 8.23 5.75
C MET A 95 -7.58 8.90 4.51
N LEU A 96 -7.18 8.41 3.33
CA LEU A 96 -7.65 8.96 2.07
C LEU A 96 -9.06 8.48 1.77
N ALA A 97 -9.74 9.17 0.85
CA ALA A 97 -11.07 8.76 0.43
C ALA A 97 -11.02 7.35 -0.18
N PRO A 98 -12.06 6.55 0.02
CA PRO A 98 -12.06 5.20 -0.54
C PRO A 98 -12.06 5.23 -2.07
N LEU A 99 -11.43 4.22 -2.65
CA LEU A 99 -11.42 4.03 -4.09
C LEU A 99 -12.46 2.99 -4.46
N ILE A 100 -13.43 3.36 -5.28
CA ILE A 100 -14.45 2.44 -5.77
C ILE A 100 -14.07 2.06 -7.19
N ILE A 101 -13.98 0.75 -7.47
CA ILE A 101 -13.50 0.28 -8.77
C ILE A 101 -14.59 0.34 -9.83
N TYR A 102 -15.77 -0.23 -9.53
CA TYR A 102 -16.84 -0.35 -10.51
C TYR A 102 -18.07 0.43 -10.07
N ASN A 103 -18.74 1.05 -11.03
CA ASN A 103 -20.02 1.66 -10.78
C ASN A 103 -21.14 0.63 -10.84
N ASN A 104 -22.38 1.06 -10.64
CA ASN A 104 -23.50 0.14 -10.58
C ASN A 104 -23.81 -0.55 -11.91
N ASN A 105 -23.27 -0.04 -13.00
CA ASN A 105 -23.45 -0.64 -14.33
C ASN A 105 -22.36 -1.66 -14.64
N GLY A 106 -21.40 -1.84 -13.75
CA GLY A 106 -20.30 -2.78 -13.98
C GLY A 106 -19.13 -2.18 -14.74
N ASP A 107 -19.16 -0.88 -15.03
CA ASP A 107 -18.06 -0.19 -15.69
C ASP A 107 -17.11 0.38 -14.66
N TYR A 108 -15.87 0.64 -15.05
CA TYR A 108 -14.95 1.34 -14.18
C TYR A 108 -15.50 2.71 -13.80
N THR A 109 -15.27 3.11 -12.56
CA THR A 109 -15.58 4.47 -12.14
C THR A 109 -14.70 5.46 -12.89
N GLU A 110 -15.09 6.73 -12.86
CA GLU A 110 -14.32 7.76 -13.52
C GLU A 110 -12.91 7.85 -12.97
N GLU A 111 -12.77 7.73 -11.67
CA GLU A 111 -11.44 7.80 -11.04
C GLU A 111 -10.52 6.70 -11.57
N VAL A 112 -11.03 5.47 -11.68
CA VAL A 112 -10.22 4.36 -12.17
C VAL A 112 -9.87 4.54 -13.65
N ARG A 113 -10.84 5.03 -14.44
CA ARG A 113 -10.55 5.28 -15.85
C ARG A 113 -9.43 6.29 -16.02
N LYS A 114 -9.43 7.32 -15.19
CA LYS A 114 -8.37 8.32 -15.24
C LYS A 114 -7.01 7.73 -14.89
N MET A 115 -6.98 6.78 -13.95
CA MET A 115 -5.74 6.10 -13.59
C MET A 115 -5.13 5.35 -14.78
N PHE A 116 -5.97 4.83 -15.68
CA PHE A 116 -5.50 4.10 -16.85
C PHE A 116 -5.20 5.03 -18.03
N GLY A 117 -5.37 6.34 -17.84
CA GLY A 117 -5.08 7.29 -18.90
C GLY A 117 -6.16 7.42 -19.93
N SER A 118 -7.35 6.87 -19.69
CA SER A 118 -8.47 7.03 -20.62
C SER A 118 -9.43 8.09 -20.09
N ASP A 119 -9.96 8.85 -20.98
CA ASP A 119 -10.85 9.96 -20.61
C ASP A 119 -12.30 9.56 -20.53
#